data_825aedc44b53e9b97efff840be396471
#
_entry.id   825aedc44b53e9b97efff840be396471
#
_cell.length_a   1.000
_cell.length_b   1.000
_cell.length_c   1.000
_cell.angle_alpha   90.00
_cell.angle_beta   90.00
_cell.angle_gamma   90.00
#
_symmetry.space_group_name_H-M   'P 1'
#
loop_
_entity.id
_entity.type
_entity.pdbx_description
1 polymer ?
#
loop_
_entity_poly.entity_id
_entity_poly.type
_entity_poly.pdbx_seq_one_letter_code
_entity_poly.pdbx_strand_id
1 'polypeptide(L)'
;DMPEYETLVDIEPIQKMPVAQLMDIPALPAMTTWVNLREFGAKGDGETDDTKVIQEAIDKYDNIYVPQGWYRITETLKMKPDTKLIGLHPFGTQFRLDESTAAFSGFGGPKAMVESSEGGANMLMGIGINTGGYNYRAVGVKWMANADSYMNDVKFVGGHGGLWKPKPGVEEPR
;
A
#
# COMPACT_ATOMS: atom_id res chain seq x y z
N ASP A 1 -1.67 -20.91 -38.25
CA ASP A 1 -0.57 -19.96 -38.50
C ASP A 1 -0.56 -18.99 -37.33
N MET A 2 0.58 -18.91 -36.66
CA MET A 2 0.78 -17.87 -35.63
C MET A 2 1.16 -16.57 -36.33
N PRO A 3 0.61 -15.43 -35.91
CA PRO A 3 1.01 -14.16 -36.50
C PRO A 3 2.49 -13.90 -36.22
N GLU A 4 3.23 -13.55 -37.24
CA GLU A 4 4.60 -13.05 -37.14
C GLU A 4 4.55 -11.60 -36.67
N TYR A 5 5.22 -11.29 -35.55
CA TYR A 5 5.35 -9.93 -35.05
C TYR A 5 6.74 -9.39 -35.39
N GLU A 6 6.78 -8.29 -36.12
CA GLU A 6 8.00 -7.55 -36.38
C GLU A 6 8.10 -6.40 -35.37
N THR A 7 9.23 -6.32 -34.66
CA THR A 7 9.50 -5.21 -33.76
C THR A 7 10.25 -4.13 -34.53
N LEU A 8 9.59 -3.02 -34.82
CA LEU A 8 10.23 -1.83 -35.40
C LEU A 8 10.84 -1.00 -34.25
N VAL A 9 12.13 -0.78 -34.31
CA VAL A 9 12.85 0.09 -33.40
C VAL A 9 13.26 1.34 -34.18
N ASP A 10 12.66 2.47 -33.81
CA ASP A 10 13.02 3.79 -34.34
C ASP A 10 13.79 4.54 -33.27
N ILE A 11 15.05 4.89 -33.59
CA ILE A 11 15.93 5.59 -32.65
C ILE A 11 16.29 6.95 -33.26
N GLU A 12 15.66 8.01 -32.77
CA GLU A 12 16.02 9.36 -33.13
C GLU A 12 17.01 9.96 -32.11
N PRO A 13 18.12 10.55 -32.59
CA PRO A 13 19.06 11.24 -31.71
C PRO A 13 18.40 12.44 -31.04
N ILE A 14 18.44 12.50 -29.71
CA ILE A 14 18.00 13.68 -28.97
C ILE A 14 19.01 14.81 -29.18
N GLN A 15 18.65 15.82 -29.97
CA GLN A 15 19.50 16.97 -30.26
C GLN A 15 19.70 17.90 -29.05
N LYS A 16 18.78 17.89 -28.10
CA LYS A 16 18.88 18.66 -26.85
C LYS A 16 18.29 17.86 -25.69
N MET A 17 19.14 17.58 -24.73
CA MET A 17 18.68 16.94 -23.50
C MET A 17 17.63 17.84 -22.81
N PRO A 18 16.48 17.31 -22.42
CA PRO A 18 15.55 18.07 -21.58
C PRO A 18 16.25 18.45 -20.27
N VAL A 19 16.05 19.68 -19.84
CA VAL A 19 16.54 20.12 -18.52
C VAL A 19 15.82 19.31 -17.47
N ALA A 20 16.57 18.57 -16.66
CA ALA A 20 15.98 17.86 -15.53
C ALA A 20 15.35 18.88 -14.58
N GLN A 21 14.03 18.85 -14.46
CA GLN A 21 13.35 19.57 -13.39
C GLN A 21 13.65 18.83 -12.09
N LEU A 22 14.34 19.50 -11.17
CA LEU A 22 14.46 19.01 -9.80
C LEU A 22 13.05 19.02 -9.22
N MET A 23 12.50 17.83 -8.99
CA MET A 23 11.25 17.71 -8.22
C MET A 23 11.59 18.00 -6.76
N ASP A 24 10.88 18.95 -6.17
CA ASP A 24 10.93 19.17 -4.72
C ASP A 24 10.25 17.95 -4.05
N ILE A 25 11.07 17.04 -3.54
CA ILE A 25 10.57 15.90 -2.78
C ILE A 25 10.23 16.40 -1.37
N PRO A 26 8.98 16.23 -0.91
CA PRO A 26 8.60 16.65 0.44
C PRO A 26 9.51 16.02 1.50
N ALA A 27 10.04 16.83 2.39
CA ALA A 27 10.86 16.34 3.49
C ALA A 27 10.04 15.48 4.45
N LEU A 28 10.68 14.45 5.02
CA LEU A 28 10.08 13.70 6.12
C LEU A 28 9.81 14.62 7.31
N PRO A 29 8.71 14.44 8.02
CA PRO A 29 8.47 15.17 9.26
C PRO A 29 9.54 14.81 10.30
N ALA A 30 9.80 15.69 11.26
CA ALA A 30 10.75 15.44 12.33
C ALA A 30 10.38 14.15 13.09
N MET A 31 11.34 13.26 13.29
CA MET A 31 11.10 11.94 13.94
C MET A 31 10.50 12.06 15.34
N THR A 32 10.75 13.17 16.02
CA THR A 32 10.16 13.47 17.34
C THR A 32 8.64 13.62 17.31
N THR A 33 8.04 13.81 16.13
CA THR A 33 6.60 13.91 15.93
C THR A 33 5.96 12.59 15.52
N TRP A 34 6.73 11.53 15.34
CA TRP A 34 6.22 10.25 14.89
C TRP A 34 5.60 9.48 16.04
N VAL A 35 4.41 8.94 15.81
CA VAL A 35 3.75 8.02 16.72
C VAL A 35 4.02 6.60 16.27
N ASN A 36 4.60 5.81 17.15
CA ASN A 36 4.87 4.41 16.89
C ASN A 36 3.56 3.61 16.96
N LEU A 37 3.16 3.03 15.83
CA LEU A 37 1.91 2.31 15.70
C LEU A 37 1.81 1.09 16.65
N ARG A 38 2.92 0.41 16.95
CA ARG A 38 2.93 -0.70 17.91
C ARG A 38 2.71 -0.23 19.35
N GLU A 39 3.31 0.87 19.73
CA GLU A 39 3.11 1.49 21.05
C GLU A 39 1.67 2.01 21.19
N PHE A 40 1.06 2.41 20.08
CA PHE A 40 -0.36 2.78 20.03
C PHE A 40 -1.31 1.57 20.17
N GLY A 41 -0.81 0.34 19.93
CA GLY A 41 -1.54 -0.91 20.21
C GLY A 41 -1.62 -1.91 19.07
N ALA A 42 -1.19 -1.55 17.85
CA ALA A 42 -1.18 -2.49 16.72
C ALA A 42 -0.20 -3.65 16.97
N LYS A 43 -0.55 -4.84 16.50
CA LYS A 43 0.26 -6.05 16.71
C LYS A 43 1.26 -6.28 15.58
N GLY A 44 0.83 -6.14 14.33
CA GLY A 44 1.68 -6.42 13.17
C GLY A 44 2.21 -7.86 13.14
N ASP A 45 1.46 -8.81 13.71
CA ASP A 45 1.80 -10.24 13.82
C ASP A 45 1.30 -11.06 12.63
N GLY A 46 0.53 -10.45 11.73
CA GLY A 46 -0.08 -11.09 10.58
C GLY A 46 -1.38 -11.85 10.88
N GLU A 47 -1.82 -11.90 12.12
CA GLU A 47 -2.99 -12.66 12.59
C GLU A 47 -4.07 -11.75 13.18
N THR A 48 -3.65 -10.83 14.06
CA THR A 48 -4.55 -9.86 14.69
C THR A 48 -5.10 -8.87 13.65
N ASP A 49 -6.39 -8.57 13.71
CA ASP A 49 -6.99 -7.50 12.90
C ASP A 49 -6.59 -6.14 13.48
N ASP A 50 -5.66 -5.48 12.81
CA ASP A 50 -5.14 -4.17 13.20
C ASP A 50 -5.91 -3.00 12.58
N THR A 51 -6.97 -3.26 11.79
CA THR A 51 -7.72 -2.23 11.05
C THR A 51 -8.14 -1.07 11.93
N LYS A 52 -8.82 -1.40 13.04
CA LYS A 52 -9.39 -0.38 13.93
C LYS A 52 -8.30 0.47 14.59
N VAL A 53 -7.27 -0.17 15.12
CA VAL A 53 -6.20 0.55 15.83
C VAL A 53 -5.39 1.41 14.87
N ILE A 54 -5.17 0.96 13.63
CA ILE A 54 -4.51 1.77 12.60
C ILE A 54 -5.37 2.98 12.24
N GLN A 55 -6.68 2.78 12.03
CA GLN A 55 -7.58 3.89 11.72
C GLN A 55 -7.67 4.90 12.87
N GLU A 56 -7.75 4.44 14.12
CA GLU A 56 -7.73 5.32 15.29
C GLU A 56 -6.43 6.13 15.40
N ALA A 57 -5.28 5.52 15.05
CA ALA A 57 -4.01 6.24 14.99
C ALA A 57 -4.04 7.32 13.89
N ILE A 58 -4.55 6.97 12.69
CA ILE A 58 -4.73 7.92 11.58
C ILE A 58 -5.64 9.07 11.98
N ASP A 59 -6.75 8.79 12.64
CA ASP A 59 -7.73 9.81 13.05
C ASP A 59 -7.15 10.78 14.07
N LYS A 60 -6.23 10.33 14.90
CA LYS A 60 -5.67 11.10 16.00
C LYS A 60 -4.38 11.83 15.68
N TYR A 61 -3.52 11.24 14.83
CA TYR A 61 -2.17 11.72 14.56
C TYR A 61 -1.93 11.90 13.07
N ASP A 62 -1.01 12.79 12.71
CA ASP A 62 -0.64 13.02 11.32
C ASP A 62 0.59 12.18 10.90
N ASN A 63 1.57 12.02 11.77
CA ASN A 63 2.81 11.31 11.46
C ASN A 63 2.87 9.97 12.19
N ILE A 64 2.67 8.89 11.45
CA ILE A 64 2.56 7.54 12.00
C ILE A 64 3.72 6.69 11.48
N TYR A 65 4.57 6.28 12.39
CA TYR A 65 5.60 5.29 12.12
C TYR A 65 5.01 3.89 12.22
N VAL A 66 5.12 3.14 11.13
CA VAL A 66 4.68 1.75 11.03
C VAL A 66 5.91 0.83 11.12
N PRO A 67 6.22 0.28 12.31
CA PRO A 67 7.36 -0.61 12.49
C PRO A 67 7.27 -1.87 11.64
N GLN A 68 8.39 -2.58 11.50
CA GLN A 68 8.42 -3.87 10.81
C GLN A 68 7.34 -4.80 11.38
N GLY A 69 6.52 -5.37 10.49
CA GLY A 69 5.42 -6.26 10.84
C GLY A 69 4.47 -6.47 9.69
N TRP A 70 3.62 -7.47 9.81
CA TRP A 70 2.54 -7.74 8.88
C TRP A 70 1.21 -7.37 9.55
N TYR A 71 0.69 -6.24 9.18
CA TYR A 71 -0.54 -5.69 9.74
C TYR A 71 -1.72 -6.18 8.92
N ARG A 72 -2.46 -7.14 9.48
CA ARG A 72 -3.68 -7.64 8.86
C ARG A 72 -4.75 -6.57 8.95
N ILE A 73 -5.40 -6.27 7.83
CA ILE A 73 -6.53 -5.35 7.77
C ILE A 73 -7.74 -6.03 7.11
N THR A 74 -8.93 -5.61 7.48
CA THR A 74 -10.19 -6.16 6.99
C THR A 74 -11.10 -5.11 6.35
N GLU A 75 -10.72 -3.83 6.44
CA GLU A 75 -11.42 -2.68 5.88
C GLU A 75 -10.45 -1.65 5.30
N THR A 76 -10.97 -0.70 4.53
CA THR A 76 -10.22 0.42 3.98
C THR A 76 -9.67 1.32 5.11
N LEU A 77 -8.39 1.62 5.03
CA LEU A 77 -7.76 2.67 5.85
C LEU A 77 -7.89 4.00 5.13
N LYS A 78 -8.46 5.00 5.78
CA LYS A 78 -8.70 6.33 5.22
C LYS A 78 -7.77 7.35 5.84
N MET A 79 -6.91 7.93 5.02
CA MET A 79 -5.97 8.97 5.46
C MET A 79 -6.69 10.32 5.58
N LYS A 80 -6.35 11.09 6.62
CA LYS A 80 -6.72 12.51 6.74
C LYS A 80 -5.84 13.36 5.80
N PRO A 81 -6.18 14.64 5.59
CA PRO A 81 -5.43 15.51 4.68
C PRO A 81 -3.93 15.60 4.94
N ASP A 82 -3.48 15.50 6.19
CA ASP A 82 -2.07 15.62 6.57
C ASP A 82 -1.43 14.30 7.00
N THR A 83 -2.11 13.18 6.82
CA THR A 83 -1.60 11.87 7.27
C THR A 83 -0.36 11.44 6.50
N LYS A 84 0.64 11.03 7.25
CA LYS A 84 1.87 10.42 6.77
C LYS A 84 2.05 9.04 7.41
N LEU A 85 2.02 8.00 6.58
CA LEU A 85 2.27 6.61 6.97
C LEU A 85 3.70 6.26 6.54
N ILE A 86 4.56 6.04 7.52
CA ILE A 86 6.01 5.92 7.32
C ILE A 86 6.48 4.55 7.81
N GLY A 87 6.79 3.67 6.88
CA GLY A 87 7.55 2.43 7.11
C GLY A 87 9.00 2.61 6.70
N LEU A 88 9.83 1.61 6.95
CA LEU A 88 11.25 1.64 6.58
C LEU A 88 11.59 0.70 5.44
N HIS A 89 10.77 -0.32 5.19
CA HIS A 89 11.05 -1.30 4.14
C HIS A 89 9.79 -2.09 3.75
N PRO A 90 9.37 -2.06 2.47
CA PRO A 90 8.07 -2.58 2.05
C PRO A 90 7.92 -4.11 2.09
N PHE A 91 9.01 -4.86 2.24
CA PHE A 91 8.93 -6.30 2.46
C PHE A 91 8.77 -6.66 3.95
N GLY A 92 9.38 -5.87 4.82
CA GLY A 92 9.33 -6.06 6.25
C GLY A 92 8.10 -5.45 6.90
N THR A 93 7.53 -4.41 6.30
CA THR A 93 6.35 -3.68 6.80
C THR A 93 5.25 -3.77 5.77
N GLN A 94 4.16 -4.50 6.08
CA GLN A 94 3.08 -4.71 5.13
C GLN A 94 1.70 -4.50 5.75
N PHE A 95 0.82 -3.79 5.03
CA PHE A 95 -0.62 -3.95 5.21
C PHE A 95 -1.09 -5.08 4.31
N ARG A 96 -1.83 -6.02 4.85
CA ARG A 96 -2.25 -7.21 4.12
C ARG A 96 -3.70 -7.58 4.36
N LEU A 97 -4.34 -8.10 3.34
CA LEU A 97 -5.61 -8.81 3.44
C LEU A 97 -5.35 -10.31 3.57
N ASP A 98 -6.20 -10.98 4.31
CA ASP A 98 -6.33 -12.44 4.22
C ASP A 98 -7.02 -12.82 2.91
N GLU A 99 -6.93 -14.10 2.55
CA GLU A 99 -7.70 -14.62 1.43
C GLU A 99 -9.21 -14.46 1.68
N SER A 100 -9.92 -14.04 0.64
CA SER A 100 -11.38 -13.86 0.69
C SER A 100 -11.85 -12.96 1.84
N THR A 101 -11.11 -11.90 2.14
CA THR A 101 -11.54 -10.89 3.11
C THR A 101 -12.89 -10.30 2.69
N ALA A 102 -13.91 -10.43 3.55
CA ALA A 102 -15.31 -10.20 3.20
C ALA A 102 -15.57 -8.82 2.53
N ALA A 103 -14.94 -7.76 3.02
CA ALA A 103 -15.11 -6.42 2.46
C ALA A 103 -14.51 -6.23 1.06
N PHE A 104 -13.57 -7.08 0.65
CA PHE A 104 -12.80 -6.97 -0.59
C PHE A 104 -13.06 -8.12 -1.58
N SER A 105 -13.81 -9.13 -1.18
CA SER A 105 -14.20 -10.28 -1.99
C SER A 105 -15.64 -10.14 -2.53
N GLY A 106 -16.08 -11.11 -3.34
CA GLY A 106 -17.44 -11.15 -3.89
C GLY A 106 -17.64 -10.15 -5.05
N PHE A 107 -18.90 -9.81 -5.32
CA PHE A 107 -19.30 -8.91 -6.39
C PHE A 107 -19.40 -7.46 -5.90
N GLY A 108 -19.09 -6.50 -6.77
CA GLY A 108 -19.19 -5.07 -6.48
C GLY A 108 -18.08 -4.27 -7.15
N GLY A 109 -18.10 -2.96 -6.96
CA GLY A 109 -17.06 -2.07 -7.46
C GLY A 109 -15.70 -2.25 -6.73
N PRO A 110 -14.61 -1.71 -7.30
CA PRO A 110 -13.29 -1.72 -6.66
C PRO A 110 -13.33 -1.10 -5.27
N LYS A 111 -12.54 -1.64 -4.34
CA LYS A 111 -12.41 -1.14 -2.97
C LYS A 111 -10.92 -1.06 -2.62
N ALA A 112 -10.46 0.11 -2.21
CA ALA A 112 -9.06 0.33 -1.86
C ALA A 112 -8.74 -0.15 -0.44
N MET A 113 -7.53 -0.69 -0.24
CA MET A 113 -7.01 -0.99 1.08
C MET A 113 -6.63 0.30 1.81
N VAL A 114 -6.01 1.25 1.10
CA VAL A 114 -5.66 2.57 1.60
C VAL A 114 -6.23 3.63 0.67
N GLU A 115 -6.92 4.61 1.23
CA GLU A 115 -7.40 5.80 0.50
C GLU A 115 -6.70 7.04 1.03
N SER A 116 -6.05 7.81 0.15
CA SER A 116 -5.59 9.14 0.50
C SER A 116 -6.76 10.11 0.62
N SER A 117 -6.57 11.20 1.35
CA SER A 117 -7.54 12.28 1.36
C SER A 117 -7.59 12.97 0.00
N GLU A 118 -8.78 13.34 -0.43
CA GLU A 118 -8.95 14.18 -1.64
C GLU A 118 -8.32 15.55 -1.42
N GLY A 119 -7.37 15.91 -2.28
CA GLY A 119 -6.62 17.17 -2.18
C GLY A 119 -5.72 17.30 -0.96
N GLY A 120 -5.52 16.24 -0.18
CA GLY A 120 -4.63 16.25 1.00
C GLY A 120 -3.14 16.19 0.63
N ALA A 121 -2.28 16.58 1.58
CA ALA A 121 -0.83 16.47 1.49
C ALA A 121 -0.36 15.17 2.19
N ASN A 122 -0.63 14.04 1.55
CA ASN A 122 -0.39 12.72 2.14
C ASN A 122 1.01 12.17 1.82
N MET A 123 1.51 11.32 2.70
CA MET A 123 2.71 10.55 2.46
C MET A 123 2.48 9.07 2.77
N LEU A 124 2.91 8.20 1.86
CA LEU A 124 2.94 6.76 2.04
C LEU A 124 4.34 6.26 1.64
N MET A 125 5.11 5.77 2.59
CA MET A 125 6.50 5.42 2.38
C MET A 125 6.90 4.12 3.06
N GLY A 126 7.73 3.31 2.38
CA GLY A 126 8.38 2.12 2.93
C GLY A 126 7.42 1.02 3.39
N ILE A 127 6.22 0.93 2.77
CA ILE A 127 5.15 0.02 3.17
C ILE A 127 4.73 -0.85 1.98
N GLY A 128 4.66 -2.15 2.20
CA GLY A 128 4.07 -3.10 1.26
C GLY A 128 2.55 -3.13 1.39
N ILE A 129 1.85 -3.18 0.27
CA ILE A 129 0.40 -3.32 0.19
C ILE A 129 0.10 -4.67 -0.46
N ASN A 130 -0.42 -5.59 0.32
CA ASN A 130 -0.67 -6.97 -0.11
C ASN A 130 -2.19 -7.24 -0.16
N THR A 131 -2.72 -7.36 -1.37
CA THR A 131 -4.15 -7.57 -1.60
C THR A 131 -4.64 -8.99 -1.28
N GLY A 132 -3.74 -9.90 -0.88
CA GLY A 132 -4.11 -11.29 -0.62
C GLY A 132 -4.65 -12.03 -1.83
N GLY A 133 -5.13 -13.25 -1.63
CA GLY A 133 -5.80 -14.05 -2.65
C GLY A 133 -7.33 -13.91 -2.62
N TYR A 134 -7.97 -14.11 -3.77
CA TYR A 134 -9.45 -14.13 -3.91
C TYR A 134 -10.17 -12.84 -3.45
N ASN A 135 -9.46 -11.74 -3.37
CA ASN A 135 -10.02 -10.41 -3.07
C ASN A 135 -10.23 -9.63 -4.36
N TYR A 136 -11.16 -10.08 -5.19
CA TYR A 136 -11.35 -9.60 -6.58
C TYR A 136 -11.70 -8.11 -6.71
N ARG A 137 -12.14 -7.49 -5.61
CA ARG A 137 -12.45 -6.06 -5.54
C ARG A 137 -11.30 -5.23 -4.99
N ALA A 138 -10.27 -5.89 -4.46
CA ALA A 138 -9.19 -5.19 -3.79
C ALA A 138 -8.35 -4.36 -4.78
N VAL A 139 -8.20 -3.09 -4.45
CA VAL A 139 -7.24 -2.15 -5.03
C VAL A 139 -6.26 -1.77 -3.92
N GLY A 140 -4.96 -1.80 -4.20
CA GLY A 140 -3.96 -1.51 -3.16
C GLY A 140 -4.13 -0.12 -2.57
N VAL A 141 -4.07 0.90 -3.41
CA VAL A 141 -4.20 2.31 -2.98
C VAL A 141 -5.07 3.08 -3.95
N LYS A 142 -5.98 3.89 -3.43
CA LYS A 142 -6.66 4.95 -4.18
C LYS A 142 -6.03 6.28 -3.79
N TRP A 143 -5.25 6.84 -4.70
CA TRP A 143 -4.49 8.05 -4.45
C TRP A 143 -5.18 9.27 -5.05
N MET A 144 -5.72 10.14 -4.20
CA MET A 144 -6.47 11.33 -4.56
C MET A 144 -5.82 12.61 -4.01
N ALA A 145 -4.61 12.47 -3.49
CA ALA A 145 -3.87 13.52 -2.83
C ALA A 145 -3.35 14.58 -3.84
N ASN A 146 -2.98 15.74 -3.35
CA ASN A 146 -2.48 16.86 -4.16
C ASN A 146 -0.99 16.70 -4.57
N ALA A 147 -0.43 17.72 -5.21
CA ALA A 147 0.95 17.72 -5.70
C ALA A 147 2.02 17.75 -4.60
N ASP A 148 1.65 18.15 -3.36
CA ASP A 148 2.56 18.13 -2.21
C ASP A 148 2.64 16.76 -1.53
N SER A 149 2.01 15.77 -2.15
CA SER A 149 1.94 14.40 -1.65
C SER A 149 3.04 13.54 -2.22
N TYR A 150 3.37 12.47 -1.50
CA TYR A 150 4.51 11.65 -1.82
C TYR A 150 4.25 10.17 -1.56
N MET A 151 4.52 9.36 -2.57
CA MET A 151 4.52 7.89 -2.44
C MET A 151 5.89 7.37 -2.85
N ASN A 152 6.60 6.74 -1.93
CA ASN A 152 7.95 6.24 -2.18
C ASN A 152 8.19 4.90 -1.51
N ASP A 153 8.96 4.06 -2.19
CA ASP A 153 9.29 2.72 -1.71
C ASP A 153 8.04 1.94 -1.23
N VAL A 154 6.98 2.02 -2.02
CA VAL A 154 5.74 1.28 -1.80
C VAL A 154 5.71 0.09 -2.76
N LYS A 155 5.55 -1.11 -2.22
CA LYS A 155 5.45 -2.32 -3.01
C LYS A 155 4.02 -2.83 -3.04
N PHE A 156 3.47 -2.94 -4.23
CA PHE A 156 2.17 -3.57 -4.45
C PHE A 156 2.37 -5.06 -4.70
N VAL A 157 1.77 -5.88 -3.85
CA VAL A 157 1.78 -7.34 -3.96
C VAL A 157 0.37 -7.80 -4.30
N GLY A 158 0.21 -8.33 -5.49
CA GLY A 158 -1.08 -8.90 -5.94
C GLY A 158 -1.27 -10.35 -5.48
N GLY A 159 -2.47 -10.86 -5.68
CA GLY A 159 -2.92 -12.18 -5.21
C GLY A 159 -2.17 -13.41 -5.71
N HIS A 160 -1.14 -13.27 -6.52
CA HIS A 160 -0.32 -14.39 -7.01
C HIS A 160 0.98 -14.61 -6.22
N GLY A 161 1.23 -13.86 -5.17
CA GLY A 161 2.46 -13.91 -4.38
C GLY A 161 2.23 -13.98 -2.88
N GLY A 162 1.02 -14.18 -2.44
CA GLY A 162 0.71 -14.37 -1.03
C GLY A 162 1.41 -15.61 -0.48
N LEU A 163 1.91 -15.53 0.73
CA LEU A 163 2.31 -16.71 1.48
C LEU A 163 1.04 -17.54 1.73
N TRP A 164 0.74 -18.41 0.77
CA TRP A 164 -0.33 -19.38 0.94
C TRP A 164 0.08 -20.34 2.04
N LYS A 165 -0.60 -20.27 3.17
CA LYS A 165 -0.55 -21.35 4.17
C LYS A 165 -1.75 -22.24 3.91
N PRO A 166 -1.56 -23.51 3.56
CA PRO A 166 -2.68 -24.45 3.48
C PRO A 166 -3.42 -24.41 4.80
N LYS A 167 -4.74 -24.21 4.75
CA LYS A 167 -5.54 -24.42 5.96
C LYS A 167 -5.40 -25.90 6.36
N PRO A 168 -5.09 -26.21 7.62
CA PRO A 168 -5.03 -27.59 8.08
C PRO A 168 -6.32 -28.33 7.70
N GLY A 169 -6.21 -29.43 6.94
CA GLY A 169 -7.33 -30.27 6.51
C GLY A 169 -8.00 -29.90 5.19
N VAL A 170 -7.45 -28.96 4.41
CA VAL A 170 -7.90 -28.71 3.04
C VAL A 170 -6.88 -29.31 2.06
N GLU A 171 -7.28 -30.36 1.32
CA GLU A 171 -6.48 -30.88 0.21
C GLU A 171 -6.51 -29.89 -0.95
N GLU A 172 -5.33 -29.60 -1.52
CA GLU A 172 -5.23 -28.81 -2.75
C GLU A 172 -5.91 -29.53 -3.91
N PRO A 173 -6.73 -28.83 -4.72
CA PRO A 173 -7.07 -29.34 -6.03
C PRO A 173 -5.79 -29.36 -6.90
N ARG A 174 -5.42 -30.55 -7.36
CA ARG A 174 -4.33 -30.77 -8.31
C ARG A 174 -4.69 -30.26 -9.70
#